data_952888335c41890da5e39977d4f47689
#
_entry.id   952888335c41890da5e39977d4f47689
#
_cell.length_a   1.000
_cell.length_b   1.000
_cell.length_c   1.000
_cell.angle_alpha   90.00
_cell.angle_beta   90.00
_cell.angle_gamma   90.00
#
_symmetry.space_group_name_H-M   'P 1'
#
loop_
_entity.id
_entity.type
_entity.pdbx_description
1 polymer ?
#
loop_
_entity_poly.entity_id
_entity_poly.type
_entity_poly.pdbx_seq_one_letter_code
_entity_poly.pdbx_strand_id
1 'polypeptide(L)'
;GLWAREVGAMAGVYLPLHPMEHQYLVTDDIAEVYERDTELPHIMDPAGESYFRQEGRGLVIGIYEQACEPWAVGGTSWDFGAELLPDNLDRIEAPLAEAYHRYPCLAEAGIKRVINGPFTFAPDGNPLVGPVPGLPGYWSACAVMAGFSQGGGVGRTVAEWMIEGEPSSDVFAMDVARYGDYTTPDFTRVKVMENYQRRFAITYPNEELPAARPLHTTPAYDLWKPQNAVFGAAYGMEVVNYFAPAGEEPYETPSFRRSNAHDIVGAECHAVRTGVGLNEIHNFSKFDV
;
A
#
# COMPACT_ATOMS: atom_id res chain seq x y z
N GLY A 1 12.79 -1.63 10.55
CA GLY A 1 12.07 -2.66 11.27
C GLY A 1 10.93 -2.10 12.12
N LEU A 2 10.44 -2.89 13.06
CA LEU A 2 9.28 -2.55 13.90
C LEU A 2 9.45 -1.26 14.71
N TRP A 3 10.65 -1.00 15.22
CA TRP A 3 10.98 0.19 16.02
C TRP A 3 11.46 1.38 15.20
N ALA A 4 11.31 1.38 13.89
CA ALA A 4 11.85 2.48 13.08
C ALA A 4 11.20 3.84 13.41
N ARG A 5 9.89 3.85 13.75
CA ARG A 5 9.21 5.08 14.21
C ARG A 5 9.81 5.60 15.51
N GLU A 6 10.00 4.71 16.46
CA GLU A 6 10.51 5.00 17.81
C GLU A 6 11.97 5.48 17.74
N VAL A 7 12.79 4.83 16.92
CA VAL A 7 14.18 5.26 16.67
C VAL A 7 14.22 6.62 15.95
N GLY A 8 13.35 6.83 14.95
CA GLY A 8 13.19 8.13 14.30
C GLY A 8 12.79 9.23 15.28
N ALA A 9 11.84 8.94 16.18
CA ALA A 9 11.39 9.87 17.20
C ALA A 9 12.51 10.28 18.18
N MET A 10 13.44 9.37 18.53
CA MET A 10 14.63 9.71 19.33
C MET A 10 15.51 10.75 18.63
N ALA A 11 15.53 10.76 17.30
CA ALA A 11 16.25 11.73 16.49
C ALA A 11 15.40 12.95 16.09
N GLY A 12 14.16 13.05 16.57
CA GLY A 12 13.25 14.14 16.27
C GLY A 12 12.61 14.09 14.88
N VAL A 13 12.62 12.92 14.21
CA VAL A 13 12.00 12.72 12.91
C VAL A 13 10.88 11.67 12.95
N TYR A 14 9.87 11.87 12.13
CA TYR A 14 8.81 10.88 11.93
C TYR A 14 9.06 10.10 10.64
N LEU A 15 9.16 8.78 10.76
CA LEU A 15 9.23 7.89 9.62
C LEU A 15 7.83 7.30 9.36
N PRO A 16 7.20 7.57 8.19
CA PRO A 16 5.83 7.18 7.92
C PRO A 16 5.73 5.68 7.57
N LEU A 17 5.74 4.87 8.60
CA LEU A 17 5.47 3.44 8.51
C LEU A 17 4.55 2.98 9.64
N HIS A 18 3.80 1.91 9.40
CA HIS A 18 2.95 1.32 10.42
C HIS A 18 3.04 -0.20 10.36
N PRO A 19 3.22 -0.89 11.50
CA PRO A 19 3.15 -2.33 11.56
C PRO A 19 1.68 -2.79 11.47
N MET A 20 1.45 -3.82 10.66
CA MET A 20 0.18 -4.54 10.56
C MET A 20 0.35 -5.94 11.12
N GLU A 21 -0.67 -6.51 11.71
CA GLU A 21 -0.69 -7.94 11.94
C GLU A 21 -0.78 -8.66 10.60
N HIS A 22 0.05 -9.66 10.43
CA HIS A 22 0.01 -10.50 9.24
C HIS A 22 0.19 -11.95 9.62
N GLN A 23 -0.70 -12.81 9.15
CA GLN A 23 -0.64 -14.22 9.48
C GLN A 23 -0.66 -15.12 8.24
N TYR A 24 -0.02 -16.26 8.41
CA TYR A 24 -0.04 -17.36 7.45
C TYR A 24 -0.17 -18.68 8.19
N LEU A 25 -0.68 -19.68 7.48
CA LEU A 25 -0.75 -21.03 8.02
C LEU A 25 0.27 -21.93 7.31
N VAL A 26 0.66 -22.97 8.04
CA VAL A 26 1.40 -24.11 7.50
C VAL A 26 0.49 -25.32 7.65
N THR A 27 0.24 -26.03 6.55
CA THR A 27 -0.59 -27.24 6.56
C THR A 27 0.17 -28.45 7.06
N ASP A 28 -0.55 -29.49 7.44
CA ASP A 28 0.00 -30.85 7.50
C ASP A 28 0.39 -31.35 6.11
N ASP A 29 0.92 -32.56 6.03
CA ASP A 29 1.35 -33.20 4.78
C ASP A 29 0.17 -33.32 3.80
N ILE A 30 0.41 -33.02 2.53
CA ILE A 30 -0.56 -33.11 1.42
C ILE A 30 0.01 -34.04 0.35
N ALA A 31 -0.71 -35.11 0.03
CA ALA A 31 -0.23 -36.13 -0.90
C ALA A 31 0.12 -35.56 -2.29
N GLU A 32 -0.74 -34.67 -2.82
CA GLU A 32 -0.54 -33.99 -4.10
C GLU A 32 0.70 -33.09 -4.13
N VAL A 33 1.23 -32.74 -2.96
CA VAL A 33 2.46 -31.96 -2.81
C VAL A 33 3.67 -32.86 -2.72
N TYR A 34 3.69 -33.82 -1.80
CA TYR A 34 4.90 -34.60 -1.53
C TYR A 34 5.14 -35.80 -2.45
N GLU A 35 4.13 -36.24 -3.20
CA GLU A 35 4.27 -37.29 -4.22
C GLU A 35 4.85 -36.77 -5.55
N ARG A 36 5.13 -35.50 -5.66
CA ARG A 36 5.70 -34.86 -6.86
C ARG A 36 7.21 -35.03 -6.89
N ASP A 37 7.73 -35.22 -8.10
CA ASP A 37 9.19 -35.29 -8.35
C ASP A 37 9.85 -33.89 -8.33
N THR A 38 9.06 -32.81 -8.41
CA THR A 38 9.56 -31.45 -8.46
C THR A 38 8.79 -30.56 -7.49
N GLU A 39 9.48 -29.59 -6.92
CA GLU A 39 8.87 -28.57 -6.06
C GLU A 39 7.82 -27.76 -6.83
N LEU A 40 6.73 -27.40 -6.14
CA LEU A 40 5.69 -26.53 -6.67
C LEU A 40 6.21 -25.11 -6.88
N PRO A 41 5.79 -24.42 -7.95
CA PRO A 41 6.04 -23.00 -8.08
C PRO A 41 5.32 -22.24 -6.97
N HIS A 42 5.85 -21.04 -6.64
CA HIS A 42 5.10 -20.11 -5.81
C HIS A 42 3.85 -19.65 -6.56
N ILE A 43 2.73 -19.64 -5.89
CA ILE A 43 1.44 -19.26 -6.45
C ILE A 43 0.99 -17.96 -5.78
N MET A 44 0.58 -17.01 -6.60
CA MET A 44 -0.13 -15.79 -6.17
C MET A 44 -1.54 -15.87 -6.73
N ASP A 45 -2.54 -15.80 -5.85
CA ASP A 45 -3.95 -15.80 -6.23
C ASP A 45 -4.60 -14.45 -5.88
N PRO A 46 -4.56 -13.47 -6.80
CA PRO A 46 -5.13 -12.15 -6.53
C PRO A 46 -6.64 -12.17 -6.25
N ALA A 47 -7.37 -13.09 -6.89
CA ALA A 47 -8.82 -13.17 -6.69
C ALA A 47 -9.19 -13.85 -5.36
N GLY A 48 -8.32 -14.73 -4.86
CA GLY A 48 -8.48 -15.37 -3.54
C GLY A 48 -7.74 -14.64 -2.42
N GLU A 49 -7.14 -13.47 -2.69
CA GLU A 49 -6.38 -12.66 -1.72
C GLU A 49 -5.31 -13.47 -0.96
N SER A 50 -4.69 -14.46 -1.64
CA SER A 50 -3.80 -15.43 -1.01
C SER A 50 -2.57 -15.76 -1.85
N TYR A 51 -1.54 -16.25 -1.16
CA TYR A 51 -0.34 -16.80 -1.79
C TYR A 51 -0.01 -18.15 -1.18
N PHE A 52 0.64 -19.00 -2.00
CA PHE A 52 1.01 -20.35 -1.61
C PHE A 52 2.46 -20.64 -1.98
N ARG A 53 3.13 -21.41 -1.16
CA ARG A 53 4.37 -22.07 -1.50
C ARG A 53 4.48 -23.41 -0.81
N GLN A 54 5.24 -24.31 -1.41
CA GLN A 54 5.57 -25.58 -0.76
C GLN A 54 6.43 -25.35 0.48
N GLU A 55 6.10 -26.04 1.55
CA GLU A 55 6.85 -26.09 2.80
C GLU A 55 7.03 -27.55 3.22
N GLY A 56 8.18 -28.14 2.88
CA GLY A 56 8.40 -29.57 3.07
C GLY A 56 7.39 -30.41 2.32
N ARG A 57 6.51 -31.11 3.04
CA ARG A 57 5.48 -31.99 2.49
C ARG A 57 4.08 -31.36 2.42
N GLY A 58 3.93 -30.13 2.89
CA GLY A 58 2.69 -29.35 2.88
C GLY A 58 2.85 -28.00 2.21
N LEU A 59 1.96 -27.08 2.54
CA LEU A 59 1.91 -25.72 1.98
C LEU A 59 1.96 -24.64 3.08
N VAL A 60 2.59 -23.54 2.77
CA VAL A 60 2.32 -22.25 3.42
C VAL A 60 1.17 -21.60 2.66
N ILE A 61 0.21 -21.06 3.39
CA ILE A 61 -0.89 -20.25 2.88
C ILE A 61 -0.85 -18.91 3.58
N GLY A 62 -0.53 -17.85 2.86
CA GLY A 62 -0.55 -16.49 3.38
C GLY A 62 -1.69 -15.69 2.77
N ILE A 63 -2.28 -14.81 3.57
CA ILE A 63 -3.52 -14.11 3.26
C ILE A 63 -3.33 -12.62 3.55
N TYR A 64 -3.90 -11.76 2.67
CA TYR A 64 -4.01 -10.32 2.87
C TYR A 64 -5.49 -9.98 3.00
N GLU A 65 -5.98 -10.07 4.22
CA GLU A 65 -7.40 -9.95 4.53
C GLU A 65 -7.91 -8.51 4.53
N GLN A 66 -9.18 -8.32 4.19
CA GLN A 66 -9.86 -7.02 4.24
C GLN A 66 -10.05 -6.52 5.68
N ALA A 67 -10.27 -7.43 6.64
CA ALA A 67 -10.37 -7.13 8.07
C ALA A 67 -9.01 -6.98 8.73
N CYS A 68 -8.08 -6.26 8.08
CA CYS A 68 -6.71 -6.10 8.54
C CYS A 68 -6.61 -5.31 9.86
N GLU A 69 -5.64 -5.65 10.68
CA GLU A 69 -5.41 -5.06 11.99
C GLU A 69 -4.09 -4.27 12.05
N PRO A 70 -4.14 -2.95 12.34
CA PRO A 70 -2.94 -2.18 12.64
C PRO A 70 -2.40 -2.55 14.02
N TRP A 71 -1.14 -2.95 14.09
CA TRP A 71 -0.49 -3.33 15.33
C TRP A 71 0.29 -2.17 15.96
N ALA A 72 0.39 -2.14 17.29
CA ALA A 72 1.15 -1.13 18.05
C ALA A 72 0.82 0.31 17.62
N VAL A 73 -0.48 0.67 17.56
CA VAL A 73 -0.93 2.01 17.17
C VAL A 73 -0.30 3.11 18.05
N GLY A 74 -0.15 2.87 19.34
CA GLY A 74 0.49 3.79 20.29
C GLY A 74 2.02 3.75 20.33
N GLY A 75 2.65 2.93 19.50
CA GLY A 75 4.10 2.70 19.49
C GLY A 75 4.49 1.27 19.84
N THR A 76 5.60 0.82 19.28
CA THR A 76 6.14 -0.53 19.53
C THR A 76 6.84 -0.55 20.89
N SER A 77 6.41 -1.46 21.79
CA SER A 77 7.09 -1.64 23.08
C SER A 77 8.54 -2.06 22.88
N TRP A 78 9.45 -1.49 23.68
CA TRP A 78 10.86 -1.89 23.68
C TRP A 78 11.08 -3.30 24.25
N ASP A 79 10.11 -3.81 25.01
CA ASP A 79 10.16 -5.15 25.58
C ASP A 79 9.67 -6.23 24.60
N PHE A 80 9.06 -5.84 23.47
CA PHE A 80 8.64 -6.78 22.43
C PHE A 80 9.87 -7.31 21.69
N GLY A 81 10.02 -8.62 21.59
CA GLY A 81 11.13 -9.21 20.85
C GLY A 81 11.09 -10.73 20.80
N ALA A 82 11.47 -11.28 19.66
CA ALA A 82 11.55 -12.72 19.40
C ALA A 82 10.26 -13.50 19.73
N GLU A 83 9.11 -12.87 19.62
CA GLU A 83 7.80 -13.43 19.92
C GLU A 83 6.83 -13.24 18.77
N LEU A 84 5.82 -14.08 18.73
CA LEU A 84 4.71 -14.02 17.77
C LEU A 84 3.46 -13.46 18.46
N LEU A 85 2.55 -12.93 17.68
CA LEU A 85 1.23 -12.53 18.15
C LEU A 85 0.30 -13.75 18.27
N PRO A 86 -0.75 -13.69 19.09
CA PRO A 86 -1.78 -14.70 19.09
C PRO A 86 -2.38 -14.87 17.69
N ASP A 87 -2.72 -16.08 17.30
CA ASP A 87 -3.44 -16.35 16.06
C ASP A 87 -4.88 -15.83 16.14
N ASN A 88 -5.39 -15.43 14.98
CA ASN A 88 -6.77 -14.95 14.82
C ASN A 88 -7.33 -15.47 13.48
N LEU A 89 -7.80 -16.72 13.49
CA LEU A 89 -8.32 -17.36 12.28
C LEU A 89 -9.64 -16.74 11.80
N ASP A 90 -10.46 -16.21 12.70
CA ASP A 90 -11.74 -15.57 12.35
C ASP A 90 -11.55 -14.43 11.35
N ARG A 91 -10.43 -13.70 11.48
CA ARG A 91 -10.09 -12.59 10.59
C ARG A 91 -9.79 -13.00 9.15
N ILE A 92 -9.30 -14.22 8.97
CA ILE A 92 -8.93 -14.78 7.65
C ILE A 92 -9.90 -15.85 7.15
N GLU A 93 -11.04 -16.07 7.83
CA GLU A 93 -11.99 -17.12 7.50
C GLU A 93 -12.49 -17.06 6.05
N ALA A 94 -12.90 -15.88 5.58
CA ALA A 94 -13.44 -15.72 4.24
C ALA A 94 -12.43 -16.02 3.13
N PRO A 95 -11.21 -15.44 3.09
CA PRO A 95 -10.21 -15.81 2.09
C PRO A 95 -9.68 -17.24 2.28
N LEU A 96 -9.69 -17.79 3.48
CA LEU A 96 -9.33 -19.19 3.71
C LEU A 96 -10.38 -20.15 3.12
N ALA A 97 -11.66 -19.83 3.25
CA ALA A 97 -12.74 -20.60 2.61
C ALA A 97 -12.62 -20.58 1.07
N GLU A 98 -12.25 -19.42 0.50
CA GLU A 98 -11.98 -19.31 -0.94
C GLU A 98 -10.75 -20.15 -1.34
N ALA A 99 -9.69 -20.17 -0.52
CA ALA A 99 -8.54 -21.02 -0.75
C ALA A 99 -8.92 -22.52 -0.77
N TYR A 100 -9.75 -22.98 0.13
CA TYR A 100 -10.25 -24.37 0.14
C TYR A 100 -11.11 -24.68 -1.10
N HIS A 101 -11.92 -23.74 -1.55
CA HIS A 101 -12.70 -23.90 -2.77
C HIS A 101 -11.80 -24.06 -4.02
N ARG A 102 -10.72 -23.27 -4.11
CA ARG A 102 -9.79 -23.28 -5.25
C ARG A 102 -8.82 -24.45 -5.23
N TYR A 103 -8.43 -24.89 -4.04
CA TYR A 103 -7.45 -25.95 -3.82
C TYR A 103 -8.05 -27.05 -2.95
N PRO A 104 -8.87 -27.95 -3.53
CA PRO A 104 -9.61 -28.96 -2.76
C PRO A 104 -8.75 -29.86 -1.88
N CYS A 105 -7.47 -30.09 -2.24
CA CYS A 105 -6.53 -30.84 -1.41
C CYS A 105 -6.32 -30.24 0.00
N LEU A 106 -6.61 -28.96 0.18
CA LEU A 106 -6.54 -28.30 1.49
C LEU A 106 -7.64 -28.78 2.44
N ALA A 107 -8.79 -29.22 1.92
CA ALA A 107 -9.93 -29.65 2.75
C ALA A 107 -9.63 -30.90 3.60
N GLU A 108 -8.68 -31.71 3.16
CA GLU A 108 -8.24 -32.93 3.87
C GLU A 108 -6.98 -32.68 4.72
N ALA A 109 -6.34 -31.54 4.53
CA ALA A 109 -5.13 -31.16 5.26
C ALA A 109 -5.46 -30.44 6.57
N GLY A 110 -4.87 -30.87 7.67
CA GLY A 110 -4.90 -30.16 8.94
C GLY A 110 -4.03 -28.91 8.91
N ILE A 111 -4.25 -28.03 9.89
CA ILE A 111 -3.38 -26.88 10.13
C ILE A 111 -2.31 -27.28 11.15
N LYS A 112 -1.08 -27.37 10.70
CA LYS A 112 0.07 -27.72 11.54
C LYS A 112 0.47 -26.60 12.48
N ARG A 113 0.41 -25.36 11.99
CA ARG A 113 0.67 -24.15 12.79
C ARG A 113 0.15 -22.91 12.09
N VAL A 114 -0.16 -21.91 12.88
CA VAL A 114 -0.43 -20.54 12.46
C VAL A 114 0.75 -19.67 12.90
N ILE A 115 1.17 -18.76 12.08
CA ILE A 115 2.18 -17.75 12.38
C ILE A 115 1.52 -16.39 12.21
N ASN A 116 1.38 -15.65 13.30
CA ASN A 116 0.94 -14.25 13.27
C ASN A 116 2.06 -13.36 13.81
N GLY A 117 2.41 -12.32 13.08
CA GLY A 117 3.47 -11.42 13.49
C GLY A 117 3.31 -10.02 12.90
N PRO A 118 3.95 -9.02 13.52
CA PRO A 118 3.90 -7.66 13.03
C PRO A 118 4.75 -7.51 11.75
N PHE A 119 4.17 -6.85 10.75
CA PHE A 119 4.74 -6.68 9.42
C PHE A 119 4.65 -5.21 8.99
N THR A 120 5.76 -4.53 8.73
CA THR A 120 5.82 -3.08 8.54
C THR A 120 5.57 -2.65 7.11
N PHE A 121 4.76 -1.59 6.95
CA PHE A 121 4.45 -0.97 5.67
C PHE A 121 4.62 0.55 5.73
N ALA A 122 5.09 1.16 4.64
CA ALA A 122 4.86 2.57 4.37
C ALA A 122 3.47 2.77 3.72
N PRO A 123 2.96 4.01 3.63
CA PRO A 123 1.62 4.28 3.09
C PRO A 123 1.36 3.74 1.68
N ASP A 124 2.39 3.69 0.84
CA ASP A 124 2.34 3.16 -0.53
C ASP A 124 2.87 1.72 -0.66
N GLY A 125 3.29 1.10 0.45
CA GLY A 125 3.86 -0.25 0.47
C GLY A 125 5.29 -0.35 -0.04
N ASN A 126 5.92 0.74 -0.45
CA ASN A 126 7.32 0.76 -0.88
C ASN A 126 8.26 1.06 0.29
N PRO A 127 9.52 0.61 0.25
CA PRO A 127 10.51 0.93 1.28
C PRO A 127 10.71 2.43 1.53
N LEU A 128 11.25 2.76 2.70
CA LEU A 128 11.72 4.09 3.06
C LEU A 128 13.24 4.07 3.09
N VAL A 129 13.86 4.58 2.04
CA VAL A 129 15.32 4.47 1.78
C VAL A 129 15.90 5.86 1.53
N GLY A 130 17.13 6.08 2.00
CA GLY A 130 17.88 7.30 1.72
C GLY A 130 18.07 8.23 2.91
N PRO A 131 18.69 9.41 2.68
CA PRO A 131 18.92 10.41 3.72
C PRO A 131 17.60 11.03 4.16
N VAL A 132 17.41 11.13 5.48
CA VAL A 132 16.19 11.75 6.01
C VAL A 132 16.30 13.28 5.90
N PRO A 133 15.33 13.96 5.24
CA PRO A 133 15.36 15.40 5.07
C PRO A 133 15.44 16.14 6.42
N GLY A 134 16.26 17.19 6.47
CA GLY A 134 16.42 18.02 7.66
C GLY A 134 17.33 17.45 8.74
N LEU A 135 17.82 16.22 8.62
CA LEU A 135 18.71 15.59 9.60
C LEU A 135 19.97 15.00 8.95
N PRO A 136 21.01 15.81 8.68
CA PRO A 136 22.25 15.33 8.08
C PRO A 136 22.88 14.17 8.86
N GLY A 137 23.27 13.11 8.13
CA GLY A 137 23.88 11.91 8.73
C GLY A 137 22.88 10.86 9.20
N TYR A 138 21.58 11.14 9.21
CA TYR A 138 20.56 10.13 9.50
C TYR A 138 20.01 9.51 8.19
N TRP A 139 20.11 8.20 8.11
CA TRP A 139 19.74 7.42 6.92
C TRP A 139 18.62 6.43 7.26
N SER A 140 17.66 6.31 6.38
CA SER A 140 16.58 5.33 6.46
C SER A 140 16.85 4.14 5.53
N ALA A 141 16.59 2.93 6.01
CA ALA A 141 16.50 1.69 5.25
C ALA A 141 15.47 0.80 5.93
N CYS A 142 14.20 1.23 5.94
CA CYS A 142 13.14 0.56 6.68
C CYS A 142 11.86 0.41 5.84
N ALA A 143 10.81 -0.17 6.42
CA ALA A 143 9.59 -0.55 5.71
C ALA A 143 9.85 -1.44 4.48
N VAL A 144 10.95 -2.21 4.48
CA VAL A 144 11.29 -3.16 3.43
C VAL A 144 10.45 -4.41 3.65
N MET A 145 9.20 -4.35 3.24
CA MET A 145 8.19 -5.37 3.45
C MET A 145 8.63 -6.72 2.83
N ALA A 146 9.08 -6.72 1.60
CA ALA A 146 9.62 -7.90 0.93
C ALA A 146 11.14 -8.06 1.22
N GLY A 147 11.53 -8.10 2.50
CA GLY A 147 12.91 -7.99 2.97
C GLY A 147 13.88 -8.97 2.33
N PHE A 148 13.51 -10.24 2.17
CA PHE A 148 14.36 -11.25 1.55
C PHE A 148 14.63 -10.98 0.07
N SER A 149 13.65 -10.49 -0.68
CA SER A 149 13.82 -10.20 -2.11
C SER A 149 14.42 -8.82 -2.39
N GLN A 150 14.16 -7.82 -1.55
CA GLN A 150 14.56 -6.43 -1.75
C GLN A 150 15.78 -6.01 -0.92
N GLY A 151 16.08 -6.69 0.19
CA GLY A 151 17.09 -6.26 1.16
C GLY A 151 18.48 -6.07 0.57
N GLY A 152 18.90 -6.95 -0.35
CA GLY A 152 20.19 -6.80 -1.03
C GLY A 152 20.26 -5.55 -1.91
N GLY A 153 19.20 -5.27 -2.68
CA GLY A 153 19.10 -4.06 -3.51
C GLY A 153 19.03 -2.79 -2.67
N VAL A 154 18.24 -2.78 -1.61
CA VAL A 154 18.17 -1.65 -0.66
C VAL A 154 19.53 -1.37 -0.04
N GLY A 155 20.21 -2.41 0.45
CA GLY A 155 21.55 -2.26 1.05
C GLY A 155 22.57 -1.68 0.07
N ARG A 156 22.58 -2.16 -1.17
CA ARG A 156 23.43 -1.65 -2.24
C ARG A 156 23.12 -0.17 -2.53
N THR A 157 21.86 0.17 -2.74
CA THR A 157 21.42 1.54 -3.02
C THR A 157 21.85 2.50 -1.92
N VAL A 158 21.65 2.15 -0.65
CA VAL A 158 22.08 2.99 0.49
C VAL A 158 23.59 3.17 0.51
N ALA A 159 24.37 2.09 0.27
CA ALA A 159 25.82 2.16 0.26
C ALA A 159 26.34 3.06 -0.87
N GLU A 160 25.84 2.89 -2.09
CA GLU A 160 26.17 3.74 -3.24
C GLU A 160 25.82 5.21 -2.96
N TRP A 161 24.63 5.48 -2.46
CA TRP A 161 24.18 6.83 -2.14
C TRP A 161 25.03 7.51 -1.05
N MET A 162 25.45 6.76 -0.02
CA MET A 162 26.33 7.28 1.03
C MET A 162 27.73 7.63 0.51
N ILE A 163 28.26 6.86 -0.44
CA ILE A 163 29.63 7.01 -0.96
C ILE A 163 29.68 8.06 -2.08
N GLU A 164 28.74 7.98 -3.03
CA GLU A 164 28.75 8.78 -4.25
C GLU A 164 27.92 10.08 -4.10
N GLY A 165 27.07 10.19 -3.06
CA GLY A 165 26.19 11.33 -2.84
C GLY A 165 24.83 11.22 -3.54
N GLU A 166 24.67 10.25 -4.43
CA GLU A 166 23.42 9.95 -5.14
C GLU A 166 23.30 8.46 -5.44
N PRO A 167 22.09 7.92 -5.61
CA PRO A 167 21.90 6.53 -6.03
C PRO A 167 22.23 6.36 -7.51
N SER A 168 22.71 5.17 -7.90
CA SER A 168 23.08 4.85 -9.29
C SER A 168 21.89 4.69 -10.25
N SER A 169 20.66 4.70 -9.73
CA SER A 169 19.43 4.55 -10.49
C SER A 169 18.30 5.39 -9.88
N ASP A 170 17.22 5.61 -10.62
CA ASP A 170 16.02 6.27 -10.10
C ASP A 170 15.38 5.41 -9.02
N VAL A 171 15.40 5.90 -7.78
CA VAL A 171 14.81 5.26 -6.60
C VAL A 171 13.72 6.13 -5.97
N PHE A 172 13.19 7.12 -6.67
CA PHE A 172 12.19 8.05 -6.14
C PHE A 172 11.02 7.33 -5.45
N ALA A 173 10.55 6.22 -6.01
CA ALA A 173 9.47 5.43 -5.41
C ALA A 173 9.83 4.80 -4.04
N MET A 174 11.12 4.78 -3.66
CA MET A 174 11.60 4.28 -2.37
C MET A 174 12.22 5.38 -1.51
N ASP A 175 12.49 6.55 -2.08
CA ASP A 175 13.11 7.66 -1.35
C ASP A 175 12.22 8.09 -0.17
N VAL A 176 12.80 8.12 1.04
CA VAL A 176 12.10 8.58 2.23
C VAL A 176 11.64 10.04 2.08
N ALA A 177 12.34 10.84 1.29
CA ALA A 177 12.02 12.24 1.02
C ALA A 177 10.75 12.46 0.19
N ARG A 178 10.16 11.38 -0.38
CA ARG A 178 8.86 11.47 -1.08
C ARG A 178 7.69 11.80 -0.15
N TYR A 179 7.89 11.67 1.15
CA TYR A 179 6.94 12.04 2.18
C TYR A 179 7.32 13.36 2.85
N GLY A 180 6.33 14.22 3.04
CA GLY A 180 6.47 15.51 3.73
C GLY A 180 5.73 15.55 5.06
N ASP A 181 5.61 16.74 5.64
CA ASP A 181 5.02 16.99 6.97
C ASP A 181 3.53 16.60 7.06
N TYR A 182 2.88 16.36 5.94
CA TYR A 182 1.49 15.90 5.89
C TYR A 182 1.32 14.44 6.36
N THR A 183 2.40 13.66 6.41
CA THR A 183 2.35 12.25 6.81
C THR A 183 2.26 12.09 8.32
N THR A 184 1.11 12.44 8.88
CA THR A 184 0.81 12.23 10.29
C THR A 184 0.70 10.73 10.63
N PRO A 185 0.75 10.34 11.92
CA PRO A 185 0.50 8.95 12.33
C PRO A 185 -0.86 8.41 11.85
N ASP A 186 -1.92 9.23 11.90
CA ASP A 186 -3.25 8.82 11.43
C ASP A 186 -3.30 8.65 9.91
N PHE A 187 -2.74 9.60 9.15
CA PHE A 187 -2.58 9.45 7.71
C PHE A 187 -1.85 8.14 7.38
N THR A 188 -0.70 7.92 8.00
CA THR A 188 0.12 6.73 7.77
C THR A 188 -0.66 5.46 8.04
N ARG A 189 -1.34 5.38 9.20
CA ARG A 189 -2.12 4.20 9.59
C ARG A 189 -3.22 3.88 8.59
N VAL A 190 -4.06 4.84 8.21
CA VAL A 190 -5.19 4.57 7.30
C VAL A 190 -4.73 4.25 5.88
N LYS A 191 -3.64 4.89 5.40
CA LYS A 191 -3.06 4.58 4.09
C LYS A 191 -2.38 3.21 4.07
N VAL A 192 -1.72 2.82 5.15
CA VAL A 192 -1.13 1.48 5.28
C VAL A 192 -2.23 0.42 5.28
N MET A 193 -3.32 0.64 6.00
CA MET A 193 -4.48 -0.28 5.99
C MET A 193 -5.05 -0.44 4.58
N GLU A 194 -5.29 0.68 3.87
CA GLU A 194 -5.77 0.67 2.49
C GLU A 194 -4.81 -0.09 1.55
N ASN A 195 -3.50 0.15 1.68
CA ASN A 195 -2.48 -0.56 0.89
C ASN A 195 -2.45 -2.07 1.20
N TYR A 196 -2.55 -2.45 2.48
CA TYR A 196 -2.60 -3.84 2.90
C TYR A 196 -3.82 -4.56 2.31
N GLN A 197 -5.02 -3.99 2.47
CA GLN A 197 -6.27 -4.54 1.95
C GLN A 197 -6.26 -4.70 0.43
N ARG A 198 -5.52 -3.85 -0.25
CA ARG A 198 -5.42 -3.84 -1.72
C ARG A 198 -4.19 -4.58 -2.27
N ARG A 199 -3.49 -5.34 -1.44
CA ARG A 199 -2.24 -6.00 -1.84
C ARG A 199 -2.38 -6.90 -3.08
N PHE A 200 -3.52 -7.56 -3.22
CA PHE A 200 -3.85 -8.40 -4.37
C PHE A 200 -4.85 -7.75 -5.33
N ALA A 201 -5.38 -6.58 -5.00
CA ALA A 201 -6.33 -5.91 -5.86
C ALA A 201 -5.68 -5.48 -7.18
N ILE A 202 -6.39 -5.71 -8.27
CA ILE A 202 -5.99 -5.18 -9.58
C ILE A 202 -6.26 -3.68 -9.58
N THR A 203 -5.23 -2.87 -9.80
CA THR A 203 -5.35 -1.42 -9.91
C THR A 203 -5.87 -1.05 -11.29
N TYR A 204 -6.95 -0.30 -11.33
CA TYR A 204 -7.49 0.24 -12.58
C TYR A 204 -6.78 1.53 -12.99
N PRO A 205 -6.72 1.85 -14.28
CA PRO A 205 -6.27 3.16 -14.74
C PRO A 205 -7.12 4.28 -14.10
N ASN A 206 -6.46 5.33 -13.64
CA ASN A 206 -7.08 6.49 -12.99
C ASN A 206 -7.91 6.18 -11.72
N GLU A 207 -7.70 5.03 -11.12
CA GLU A 207 -8.38 4.70 -9.85
C GLU A 207 -7.89 5.61 -8.74
N GLU A 208 -8.82 6.29 -8.07
CA GLU A 208 -8.55 7.15 -6.93
C GLU A 208 -8.87 6.44 -5.63
N LEU A 209 -7.89 6.36 -4.74
CA LEU A 209 -8.04 5.69 -3.45
C LEU A 209 -8.53 6.67 -2.37
N PRO A 210 -9.58 6.32 -1.60
CA PRO A 210 -10.28 7.26 -0.74
C PRO A 210 -9.60 7.53 0.61
N ALA A 211 -8.70 6.66 1.10
CA ALA A 211 -8.17 6.80 2.44
C ALA A 211 -7.38 8.10 2.64
N ALA A 212 -7.60 8.74 3.78
CA ALA A 212 -6.96 9.99 4.20
C ALA A 212 -7.17 11.18 3.23
N ARG A 213 -8.28 11.20 2.49
CA ARG A 213 -8.68 12.33 1.64
C ARG A 213 -9.84 13.11 2.26
N PRO A 214 -9.92 14.45 2.02
CA PRO A 214 -8.93 15.29 1.34
C PRO A 214 -7.68 15.53 2.22
N LEU A 215 -6.49 15.56 1.62
CA LEU A 215 -5.24 15.90 2.32
C LEU A 215 -4.95 17.41 2.23
N HIS A 216 -4.89 17.93 1.02
CA HIS A 216 -4.79 19.37 0.73
C HIS A 216 -5.88 19.75 -0.27
N THR A 217 -6.48 20.93 -0.03
CA THR A 217 -7.53 21.47 -0.89
C THR A 217 -7.12 22.82 -1.44
N THR A 218 -7.70 23.18 -2.59
CA THR A 218 -7.53 24.51 -3.16
C THR A 218 -8.55 25.48 -2.58
N PRO A 219 -8.34 26.79 -2.72
CA PRO A 219 -9.35 27.78 -2.33
C PRO A 219 -10.70 27.60 -3.05
N ALA A 220 -10.72 26.97 -4.22
CA ALA A 220 -11.93 26.73 -4.99
C ALA A 220 -12.61 25.39 -4.69
N TYR A 221 -12.00 24.52 -3.88
CA TYR A 221 -12.53 23.18 -3.55
C TYR A 221 -13.99 23.22 -3.08
N ASP A 222 -14.28 24.08 -2.12
CA ASP A 222 -15.63 24.21 -1.54
C ASP A 222 -16.63 24.87 -2.53
N LEU A 223 -16.14 25.54 -3.57
CA LEU A 223 -16.98 26.06 -4.66
C LEU A 223 -17.35 24.99 -5.70
N TRP A 224 -16.44 24.06 -5.94
CA TRP A 224 -16.64 22.98 -6.92
C TRP A 224 -17.42 21.80 -6.37
N LYS A 225 -17.24 21.48 -5.09
CA LYS A 225 -17.91 20.34 -4.44
C LYS A 225 -19.44 20.35 -4.63
N PRO A 226 -20.18 21.47 -4.38
CA PRO A 226 -21.63 21.51 -4.59
C PRO A 226 -22.03 21.52 -6.09
N GLN A 227 -21.08 21.70 -7.00
CA GLN A 227 -21.30 21.61 -8.45
C GLN A 227 -21.08 20.18 -8.99
N ASN A 228 -21.02 19.21 -8.09
CA ASN A 228 -20.84 17.81 -8.42
C ASN A 228 -19.47 17.46 -9.02
N ALA A 229 -18.42 18.17 -8.57
CA ALA A 229 -17.05 17.90 -8.99
C ALA A 229 -16.60 16.50 -8.51
N VAL A 230 -16.01 15.74 -9.42
CA VAL A 230 -15.30 14.50 -9.15
C VAL A 230 -13.83 14.84 -8.95
N PHE A 231 -13.31 14.56 -7.75
CA PHE A 231 -11.96 14.92 -7.39
C PHE A 231 -10.99 13.74 -7.54
N GLY A 232 -9.80 14.02 -8.06
CA GLY A 232 -8.62 13.19 -7.98
C GLY A 232 -7.58 13.81 -7.05
N ALA A 233 -6.52 13.06 -6.73
CA ALA A 233 -5.42 13.54 -5.91
C ALA A 233 -4.12 13.62 -6.72
N ALA A 234 -3.62 14.83 -6.94
CA ALA A 234 -2.32 15.06 -7.56
C ALA A 234 -1.32 15.53 -6.50
N TYR A 235 -0.37 14.69 -6.14
CA TYR A 235 0.64 14.95 -5.10
C TYR A 235 0.03 15.39 -3.75
N GLY A 236 -1.10 14.75 -3.39
CA GLY A 236 -1.84 15.05 -2.16
C GLY A 236 -2.77 16.27 -2.24
N MET A 237 -2.80 16.98 -3.36
CA MET A 237 -3.72 18.08 -3.62
C MET A 237 -4.97 17.57 -4.33
N GLU A 238 -6.16 17.91 -3.81
CA GLU A 238 -7.42 17.64 -4.50
C GLU A 238 -7.53 18.49 -5.77
N VAL A 239 -7.74 17.82 -6.89
CA VAL A 239 -7.94 18.45 -8.21
C VAL A 239 -9.25 17.97 -8.81
N VAL A 240 -9.94 18.84 -9.53
CA VAL A 240 -11.16 18.45 -10.23
C VAL A 240 -10.79 17.70 -11.50
N ASN A 241 -11.23 16.45 -11.63
CA ASN A 241 -11.07 15.67 -12.84
C ASN A 241 -12.16 15.99 -13.87
N TYR A 242 -13.41 16.12 -13.43
CA TYR A 242 -14.56 16.52 -14.23
C TYR A 242 -15.75 16.85 -13.33
N PHE A 243 -16.87 17.29 -13.89
CA PHE A 243 -18.12 17.52 -13.18
C PHE A 243 -19.16 16.49 -13.58
N ALA A 244 -19.59 15.65 -12.63
CA ALA A 244 -20.66 14.70 -12.88
C ALA A 244 -22.00 15.43 -13.13
N PRO A 245 -22.90 14.88 -13.97
CA PRO A 245 -24.23 15.44 -14.20
C PRO A 245 -25.02 15.61 -12.90
N ALA A 246 -25.88 16.60 -12.86
CA ALA A 246 -26.72 16.87 -11.69
C ALA A 246 -27.61 15.66 -11.37
N GLY A 247 -27.55 15.18 -10.13
CA GLY A 247 -28.32 14.01 -9.67
C GLY A 247 -27.59 12.67 -9.83
N GLU A 248 -26.39 12.64 -10.44
CA GLU A 248 -25.53 11.49 -10.45
C GLU A 248 -24.52 11.57 -9.28
N GLU A 249 -24.01 10.42 -8.86
CA GLU A 249 -22.97 10.38 -7.85
C GLU A 249 -21.64 10.91 -8.42
N PRO A 250 -20.92 11.82 -7.73
CA PRO A 250 -19.64 12.35 -8.20
C PRO A 250 -18.52 11.32 -7.99
N TYR A 251 -18.57 10.26 -8.78
CA TYR A 251 -17.64 9.14 -8.70
C TYR A 251 -17.32 8.59 -10.09
N GLU A 252 -16.04 8.33 -10.34
CA GLU A 252 -15.60 7.63 -11.54
C GLU A 252 -15.55 6.11 -11.27
N THR A 253 -16.33 5.34 -12.03
CA THR A 253 -16.31 3.89 -11.94
C THR A 253 -15.05 3.33 -12.60
N PRO A 254 -14.12 2.69 -11.83
CA PRO A 254 -12.90 2.15 -12.39
C PRO A 254 -13.15 1.12 -13.49
N SER A 255 -12.38 1.21 -14.58
CA SER A 255 -12.54 0.31 -15.73
C SER A 255 -11.25 0.19 -16.54
N PHE A 256 -10.98 -1.00 -17.09
CA PHE A 256 -9.95 -1.19 -18.15
C PHE A 256 -10.38 -0.71 -19.54
N ARG A 257 -11.60 -0.22 -19.65
CA ARG A 257 -12.16 0.38 -20.85
C ARG A 257 -12.50 1.85 -20.57
N ARG A 258 -13.41 2.42 -21.32
CA ARG A 258 -13.95 3.75 -21.04
C ARG A 258 -14.79 3.72 -19.77
N SER A 259 -14.48 4.62 -18.84
CA SER A 259 -15.28 4.84 -17.64
C SER A 259 -16.53 5.67 -17.94
N ASN A 260 -17.39 5.84 -16.93
CA ASN A 260 -18.54 6.76 -17.02
C ASN A 260 -18.12 8.23 -17.26
N ALA A 261 -16.87 8.60 -16.96
CA ALA A 261 -16.34 9.94 -17.22
C ALA A 261 -16.16 10.26 -18.71
N HIS A 262 -16.02 9.24 -19.60
CA HIS A 262 -15.55 9.43 -20.96
C HIS A 262 -16.37 10.43 -21.78
N ASP A 263 -17.69 10.28 -21.80
CA ASP A 263 -18.57 11.13 -22.59
C ASP A 263 -18.74 12.51 -21.94
N ILE A 264 -18.69 12.57 -20.61
CA ILE A 264 -18.75 13.81 -19.82
C ILE A 264 -17.51 14.66 -20.12
N VAL A 265 -16.32 14.09 -19.99
CA VAL A 265 -15.05 14.77 -20.30
C VAL A 265 -14.99 15.15 -21.77
N GLY A 266 -15.53 14.32 -22.66
CA GLY A 266 -15.66 14.65 -24.09
C GLY A 266 -16.52 15.90 -24.33
N ALA A 267 -17.62 16.05 -23.62
CA ALA A 267 -18.48 17.24 -23.70
C ALA A 267 -17.79 18.48 -23.12
N GLU A 268 -17.09 18.36 -21.99
CA GLU A 268 -16.29 19.45 -21.40
C GLU A 268 -15.18 19.91 -22.37
N CYS A 269 -14.46 18.99 -22.98
CA CYS A 269 -13.43 19.29 -23.98
C CYS A 269 -14.02 20.02 -25.17
N HIS A 270 -15.21 19.63 -25.62
CA HIS A 270 -15.91 20.34 -26.71
C HIS A 270 -16.31 21.75 -26.30
N ALA A 271 -16.84 21.94 -25.10
CA ALA A 271 -17.23 23.25 -24.59
C ALA A 271 -16.04 24.22 -24.52
N VAL A 272 -14.89 23.76 -24.02
CA VAL A 272 -13.65 24.57 -23.99
C VAL A 272 -13.16 24.93 -25.38
N ARG A 273 -13.25 24.01 -26.33
CA ARG A 273 -12.81 24.27 -27.75
C ARG A 273 -13.70 25.24 -28.52
N THR A 274 -14.97 25.29 -28.18
CA THR A 274 -15.96 26.13 -28.90
C THR A 274 -16.39 27.36 -28.12
N GLY A 275 -16.00 27.47 -26.87
CA GLY A 275 -16.37 28.55 -25.96
C GLY A 275 -15.21 29.00 -25.09
N VAL A 276 -15.46 29.15 -23.80
CA VAL A 276 -14.49 29.58 -22.80
C VAL A 276 -14.41 28.53 -21.68
N GLY A 277 -13.19 28.18 -21.27
CA GLY A 277 -12.92 27.30 -20.13
C GLY A 277 -12.23 28.04 -18.99
N LEU A 278 -12.53 27.64 -17.76
CA LEU A 278 -11.80 28.01 -16.55
C LEU A 278 -11.11 26.76 -16.01
N ASN A 279 -9.82 26.82 -15.81
CA ASN A 279 -9.04 25.68 -15.33
C ASN A 279 -8.17 26.06 -14.13
N GLU A 280 -8.16 25.23 -13.09
CA GLU A 280 -7.21 25.32 -11.99
C GLU A 280 -5.93 24.55 -12.31
N ILE A 281 -4.78 25.22 -12.21
CA ILE A 281 -3.45 24.65 -12.45
C ILE A 281 -2.53 24.91 -11.25
N HIS A 282 -2.93 24.50 -10.06
CA HIS A 282 -2.28 24.82 -8.78
C HIS A 282 -1.50 23.67 -8.16
N ASN A 283 -1.55 22.48 -8.74
CA ASN A 283 -0.90 21.27 -8.23
C ASN A 283 0.64 21.24 -8.41
N PHE A 284 1.21 22.27 -9.03
CA PHE A 284 2.66 22.46 -9.15
C PHE A 284 3.14 23.55 -8.20
N SER A 285 4.33 23.38 -7.63
CA SER A 285 5.01 24.43 -6.86
C SER A 285 5.34 25.64 -7.74
N LYS A 286 5.24 26.84 -7.17
CA LYS A 286 5.59 28.10 -7.81
C LYS A 286 6.83 28.64 -7.10
N PHE A 287 7.82 29.01 -7.88
CA PHE A 287 9.07 29.58 -7.38
C PHE A 287 9.28 30.95 -8.02
N ASP A 288 9.56 31.97 -7.21
CA ASP A 288 10.08 33.25 -7.69
C ASP A 288 11.59 33.08 -7.90
N VAL A 289 12.09 33.48 -9.06
CA VAL A 289 13.50 33.35 -9.45
C VAL A 289 14.13 34.72 -9.53
#